data_e62b9e5da166649b57333707ab5a7d73
#
_entry.id   e62b9e5da166649b57333707ab5a7d73
#
_cell.length_a   1.000
_cell.length_b   1.000
_cell.length_c   1.000
_cell.angle_alpha   90.00
_cell.angle_beta   90.00
_cell.angle_gamma   90.00
#
_symmetry.space_group_name_H-M   'P 1'
#
loop_
_entity.id
_entity.type
_entity.pdbx_description
1 polymer ?
#
loop_
_entity_poly.entity_id
_entity_poly.type
_entity_poly.pdbx_seq_one_letter_code
_entity_poly.pdbx_strand_id
1 'polypeptide(L)'
;MGGLLSRLNEEKKTTDKSGILDSASTREITGFERLKDRVHTKLIDDMPAAIMAEQNMDKKRNMLRERILAVVAEESPKANVTLAQREIEALSATLLDDMIGFGPIQPLLDEEDISEVMVNGPFQIYYEKKGKLILSDIKFKDNDHVMRIIERIVAPIGR
;
A
#
# COMPACT_ATOMS: atom_id res chain seq x y z
N MET A 1 -6.46 -14.27 -48.27
CA MET A 1 -7.10 -13.49 -47.18
C MET A 1 -7.57 -14.32 -45.99
N GLY A 2 -7.40 -15.62 -45.97
CA GLY A 2 -7.68 -16.49 -44.81
C GLY A 2 -6.67 -16.42 -43.67
N GLY A 3 -5.49 -15.81 -43.87
CA GLY A 3 -4.41 -15.82 -42.90
C GLY A 3 -4.57 -14.85 -41.70
N LEU A 4 -5.35 -13.78 -41.90
CA LEU A 4 -5.59 -12.78 -40.84
C LEU A 4 -6.63 -13.25 -39.80
N LEU A 5 -7.65 -13.99 -40.24
CA LEU A 5 -8.67 -14.56 -39.37
C LEU A 5 -8.16 -15.73 -38.54
N SER A 6 -7.21 -16.52 -39.07
CA SER A 6 -6.57 -17.60 -38.32
C SER A 6 -5.58 -17.08 -37.26
N ARG A 7 -4.90 -15.95 -37.51
CA ARG A 7 -4.04 -15.29 -36.52
C ARG A 7 -4.85 -14.66 -35.39
N LEU A 8 -6.00 -14.05 -35.68
CA LEU A 8 -6.90 -13.52 -34.68
C LEU A 8 -7.52 -14.61 -33.80
N ASN A 9 -7.75 -15.80 -34.35
CA ASN A 9 -8.23 -16.96 -33.60
C ASN A 9 -7.14 -17.60 -32.73
N GLU A 10 -5.88 -17.54 -33.17
CA GLU A 10 -4.75 -18.01 -32.34
C GLU A 10 -4.44 -17.03 -31.19
N GLU A 11 -4.58 -15.74 -31.41
CA GLU A 11 -4.46 -14.74 -30.34
C GLU A 11 -5.58 -14.85 -29.30
N LYS A 12 -6.79 -15.20 -29.71
CA LYS A 12 -7.90 -15.47 -28.78
C LYS A 12 -7.69 -16.74 -27.95
N LYS A 13 -6.99 -17.74 -28.47
CA LYS A 13 -6.67 -18.95 -27.74
C LYS A 13 -5.55 -18.76 -26.72
N THR A 14 -4.62 -17.86 -26.99
CA THR A 14 -3.53 -17.53 -26.06
C THR A 14 -4.00 -16.65 -24.90
N THR A 15 -4.99 -15.80 -25.14
CA THR A 15 -5.60 -14.99 -24.07
C THR A 15 -6.40 -15.81 -23.06
N ASP A 16 -6.95 -16.95 -23.50
CA ASP A 16 -7.73 -17.82 -22.60
C ASP A 16 -6.85 -18.58 -21.59
N LYS A 17 -5.59 -18.86 -21.97
CA LYS A 17 -4.62 -19.48 -21.04
C LYS A 17 -4.04 -18.48 -20.04
N SER A 18 -3.97 -17.19 -20.39
CA SER A 18 -3.53 -16.15 -19.44
C SER A 18 -4.62 -15.80 -18.42
N GLY A 19 -5.89 -15.98 -18.76
CA GLY A 19 -7.01 -15.78 -17.85
C GLY A 19 -7.02 -16.73 -16.64
N ILE A 20 -6.48 -17.94 -16.80
CA ILE A 20 -6.40 -18.92 -15.70
C ILE A 20 -5.26 -18.59 -14.74
N LEU A 21 -4.15 -18.06 -15.25
CA LEU A 21 -3.01 -17.62 -14.43
C LEU A 21 -3.34 -16.32 -13.66
N ASP A 22 -4.09 -15.43 -14.28
CA ASP A 22 -4.57 -14.20 -13.64
C ASP A 22 -5.56 -14.46 -12.50
N SER A 23 -6.37 -15.50 -12.60
CA SER A 23 -7.34 -15.81 -11.54
C SER A 23 -6.70 -16.35 -10.26
N ALA A 24 -5.61 -17.10 -10.37
CA ALA A 24 -4.85 -17.59 -9.22
C ALA A 24 -4.05 -16.44 -8.56
N SER A 25 -3.40 -15.64 -9.36
CA SER A 25 -2.69 -14.42 -8.93
C SER A 25 -3.64 -13.41 -8.26
N THR A 26 -4.82 -13.21 -8.83
CA THR A 26 -5.86 -12.33 -8.26
C THR A 26 -6.41 -12.87 -6.94
N ARG A 27 -6.49 -14.17 -6.75
CA ARG A 27 -6.92 -14.79 -5.47
C ARG A 27 -5.88 -14.59 -4.37
N GLU A 28 -4.61 -14.68 -4.68
CA GLU A 28 -3.52 -14.43 -3.73
C GLU A 28 -3.47 -12.97 -3.32
N ILE A 29 -3.57 -12.05 -4.27
CA ILE A 29 -3.65 -10.61 -4.03
C ILE A 29 -4.86 -10.29 -3.15
N THR A 30 -6.01 -10.89 -3.40
CA THR A 30 -7.22 -10.69 -2.61
C THR A 30 -7.08 -11.19 -1.17
N GLY A 31 -6.36 -12.30 -0.96
CA GLY A 31 -6.06 -12.82 0.38
C GLY A 31 -5.17 -11.87 1.18
N PHE A 32 -4.11 -11.38 0.56
CA PHE A 32 -3.19 -10.42 1.15
C PHE A 32 -3.89 -9.08 1.47
N GLU A 33 -4.67 -8.55 0.55
CA GLU A 33 -5.41 -7.31 0.76
C GLU A 33 -6.44 -7.44 1.90
N ARG A 34 -7.13 -8.57 1.98
CA ARG A 34 -8.03 -8.85 3.11
C ARG A 34 -7.30 -8.90 4.44
N LEU A 35 -6.13 -9.52 4.49
CA LEU A 35 -5.31 -9.55 5.69
C LEU A 35 -4.88 -8.14 6.09
N LYS A 36 -4.41 -7.35 5.14
CA LYS A 36 -4.02 -5.95 5.36
C LYS A 36 -5.17 -5.13 5.95
N ASP A 37 -6.36 -5.24 5.37
CA ASP A 37 -7.55 -4.54 5.86
C ASP A 37 -7.94 -4.99 7.28
N ARG A 38 -7.89 -6.27 7.57
CA ARG A 38 -8.18 -6.82 8.91
C ARG A 38 -7.19 -6.31 9.95
N VAL A 39 -5.90 -6.35 9.63
CA VAL A 39 -4.84 -5.85 10.52
C VAL A 39 -5.02 -4.35 10.76
N HIS A 40 -5.27 -3.58 9.72
CA HIS A 40 -5.48 -2.14 9.82
C HIS A 40 -6.69 -1.80 10.70
N THR A 41 -7.83 -2.47 10.47
CA THR A 41 -9.04 -2.29 11.28
C THR A 41 -8.79 -2.61 12.74
N LYS A 42 -8.15 -3.73 13.01
CA LYS A 42 -7.84 -4.13 14.38
C LYS A 42 -6.88 -3.17 15.09
N LEU A 43 -5.90 -2.65 14.37
CA LEU A 43 -4.98 -1.65 14.91
C LEU A 43 -5.71 -0.36 15.29
N ILE A 44 -6.69 0.07 14.49
CA ILE A 44 -7.50 1.25 14.79
C ILE A 44 -8.42 0.99 15.99
N ASP A 45 -9.12 -0.14 16.02
CA ASP A 45 -10.10 -0.46 17.05
C ASP A 45 -9.47 -0.71 18.42
N ASP A 46 -8.31 -1.34 18.45
CA ASP A 46 -7.60 -1.76 19.66
C ASP A 46 -6.27 -1.05 19.86
N MET A 47 -6.18 0.21 19.50
CA MET A 47 -4.94 0.97 19.67
C MET A 47 -4.66 1.23 21.15
N PRO A 48 -3.53 0.77 21.71
CA PRO A 48 -3.20 1.05 23.09
C PRO A 48 -3.06 2.54 23.36
N ALA A 49 -3.64 3.00 24.48
CA ALA A 49 -3.58 4.40 24.88
C ALA A 49 -2.14 4.91 25.05
N ALA A 50 -1.23 4.05 25.49
CA ALA A 50 0.17 4.39 25.63
C ALA A 50 0.83 4.78 24.30
N ILE A 51 0.45 4.13 23.19
CA ILE A 51 0.95 4.48 21.84
C ILE A 51 0.37 5.82 21.40
N MET A 52 -0.92 6.03 21.63
CA MET A 52 -1.58 7.29 21.26
C MET A 52 -1.02 8.49 22.02
N ALA A 53 -0.68 8.30 23.30
CA ALA A 53 -0.17 9.33 24.18
C ALA A 53 1.33 9.62 23.97
N GLU A 54 2.09 8.73 23.31
CA GLU A 54 3.51 8.93 23.10
C GLU A 54 3.79 10.11 22.17
N GLN A 55 4.56 11.07 22.63
CA GLN A 55 4.91 12.28 21.89
C GLN A 55 6.23 12.17 21.15
N ASN A 56 7.13 11.30 21.61
CA ASN A 56 8.37 11.05 20.90
C ASN A 56 8.09 10.17 19.67
N MET A 57 8.32 10.72 18.48
CA MET A 57 7.97 10.05 17.22
C MET A 57 8.76 8.76 16.99
N ASP A 58 10.04 8.72 17.34
CA ASP A 58 10.85 7.52 17.19
C ASP A 58 10.36 6.39 18.10
N LYS A 59 10.06 6.73 19.33
CA LYS A 59 9.52 5.79 20.31
C LYS A 59 8.13 5.31 19.91
N LYS A 60 7.26 6.23 19.47
CA LYS A 60 5.92 5.90 18.96
C LYS A 60 5.99 4.97 17.75
N ARG A 61 6.89 5.23 16.83
CA ARG A 61 7.14 4.38 15.65
C ARG A 61 7.53 2.97 16.06
N ASN A 62 8.44 2.81 17.00
CA ASN A 62 8.88 1.50 17.49
C ASN A 62 7.75 0.75 18.19
N MET A 63 7.01 1.41 19.06
CA MET A 63 5.86 0.82 19.77
C MET A 63 4.77 0.37 18.79
N LEU A 64 4.47 1.20 17.80
CA LEU A 64 3.49 0.89 16.77
C LEU A 64 3.95 -0.27 15.89
N ARG A 65 5.23 -0.29 15.50
CA ARG A 65 5.81 -1.40 14.73
C ARG A 65 5.67 -2.74 15.46
N GLU A 66 5.99 -2.79 16.73
CA GLU A 66 5.83 -4.00 17.56
C GLU A 66 4.35 -4.42 17.62
N ARG A 67 3.45 -3.46 17.76
CA ARG A 67 2.01 -3.75 17.77
C ARG A 67 1.53 -4.30 16.44
N ILE A 68 1.99 -3.72 15.33
CA ILE A 68 1.66 -4.20 13.97
C ILE A 68 2.12 -5.64 13.79
N LEU A 69 3.37 -5.96 14.16
CA LEU A 69 3.91 -7.31 14.06
C LEU A 69 3.10 -8.32 14.86
N ALA A 70 2.69 -7.96 16.07
CA ALA A 70 1.84 -8.80 16.91
C ALA A 70 0.47 -9.06 16.29
N VAL A 71 -0.18 -8.03 15.74
CA VAL A 71 -1.49 -8.16 15.09
C VAL A 71 -1.40 -8.95 13.79
N VAL A 72 -0.36 -8.77 13.01
CA VAL A 72 -0.10 -9.57 11.80
C VAL A 72 0.04 -11.05 12.15
N ALA A 73 0.80 -11.37 13.19
CA ALA A 73 0.97 -12.75 13.66
C ALA A 73 -0.34 -13.38 14.15
N GLU A 74 -1.22 -12.59 14.75
CA GLU A 74 -2.53 -13.03 15.23
C GLU A 74 -3.53 -13.22 14.08
N GLU A 75 -3.59 -12.30 13.13
CA GLU A 75 -4.59 -12.28 12.08
C GLU A 75 -4.26 -13.18 10.87
N SER A 76 -2.97 -13.43 10.61
CA SER A 76 -2.54 -14.26 9.48
C SER A 76 -3.15 -15.66 9.47
N PRO A 77 -3.13 -16.43 10.59
CA PRO A 77 -3.77 -17.74 10.63
C PRO A 77 -5.29 -17.68 10.42
N LYS A 78 -5.94 -16.65 10.96
CA LYS A 78 -7.39 -16.46 10.83
C LYS A 78 -7.81 -16.17 9.39
N ALA A 79 -6.93 -15.54 8.63
CA ALA A 79 -7.16 -15.25 7.21
C ALA A 79 -6.69 -16.37 6.27
N ASN A 80 -6.11 -17.45 6.81
CA ASN A 80 -5.47 -18.52 6.06
C ASN A 80 -4.37 -18.01 5.11
N VAL A 81 -3.62 -17.00 5.56
CA VAL A 81 -2.51 -16.40 4.81
C VAL A 81 -1.22 -16.70 5.53
N THR A 82 -0.27 -17.29 4.81
CA THR A 82 1.09 -17.51 5.30
C THR A 82 2.01 -16.50 4.63
N LEU A 83 2.69 -15.69 5.44
CA LEU A 83 3.62 -14.68 4.96
C LEU A 83 5.07 -15.09 5.23
N ALA A 84 5.93 -14.89 4.24
CA ALA A 84 7.36 -14.95 4.43
C ALA A 84 7.85 -13.75 5.27
N GLN A 85 8.98 -13.88 5.93
CA GLN A 85 9.54 -12.80 6.77
C GLN A 85 9.62 -11.46 6.02
N ARG A 86 10.06 -11.49 4.77
CA ARG A 86 10.15 -10.30 3.92
C ARG A 86 8.78 -9.66 3.65
N GLU A 87 7.74 -10.46 3.49
CA GLU A 87 6.36 -9.99 3.30
C GLU A 87 5.80 -9.37 4.58
N ILE A 88 6.11 -9.93 5.73
CA ILE A 88 5.74 -9.38 7.05
C ILE A 88 6.39 -7.99 7.23
N GLU A 89 7.67 -7.87 6.93
CA GLU A 89 8.40 -6.61 7.03
C GLU A 89 7.84 -5.54 6.08
N ALA A 90 7.54 -5.92 4.83
CA ALA A 90 6.94 -5.02 3.84
C ALA A 90 5.54 -4.56 4.25
N LEU A 91 4.70 -5.47 4.73
CA LEU A 91 3.37 -5.15 5.23
C LEU A 91 3.43 -4.24 6.46
N SER A 92 4.32 -4.55 7.38
CA SER A 92 4.55 -3.74 8.59
C SER A 92 4.97 -2.31 8.25
N ALA A 93 5.92 -2.15 7.32
CA ALA A 93 6.36 -0.83 6.85
C ALA A 93 5.23 -0.04 6.19
N THR A 94 4.42 -0.68 5.35
CA THR A 94 3.27 -0.06 4.69
C THR A 94 2.24 0.43 5.70
N LEU A 95 1.88 -0.41 6.67
CA LEU A 95 0.91 -0.05 7.71
C LEU A 95 1.43 1.06 8.62
N LEU A 96 2.72 1.02 8.94
CA LEU A 96 3.35 2.06 9.73
C LEU A 96 3.29 3.42 9.03
N ASP A 97 3.63 3.47 7.75
CA ASP A 97 3.54 4.68 6.94
C ASP A 97 2.11 5.20 6.82
N ASP A 98 1.13 4.31 6.69
CA ASP A 98 -0.29 4.67 6.66
C ASP A 98 -0.78 5.26 7.99
N MET A 99 -0.23 4.82 9.11
CA MET A 99 -0.72 5.20 10.43
C MET A 99 -0.04 6.45 11.01
N ILE A 100 1.25 6.63 10.77
CA ILE A 100 2.01 7.77 11.31
C ILE A 100 2.82 8.54 10.28
N GLY A 101 3.01 7.98 9.08
CA GLY A 101 3.67 8.63 7.96
C GLY A 101 2.69 9.25 6.98
N PHE A 102 3.15 9.45 5.76
CA PHE A 102 2.34 9.98 4.65
C PHE A 102 1.93 8.89 3.66
N GLY A 103 1.68 7.69 4.16
CA GLY A 103 1.16 6.57 3.40
C GLY A 103 2.05 6.17 2.22
N PRO A 104 1.44 5.85 1.06
CA PRO A 104 2.17 5.37 -0.10
C PRO A 104 3.23 6.32 -0.65
N ILE A 105 3.09 7.63 -0.43
CA ILE A 105 4.05 8.63 -0.92
C ILE A 105 5.25 8.82 0.00
N GLN A 106 5.28 8.17 1.16
CA GLN A 106 6.40 8.29 2.10
C GLN A 106 7.77 8.01 1.46
N PRO A 107 7.95 6.96 0.66
CA PRO A 107 9.23 6.71 0.00
C PRO A 107 9.67 7.84 -0.93
N LEU A 108 8.73 8.52 -1.59
CA LEU A 108 9.04 9.66 -2.45
C LEU A 108 9.46 10.89 -1.65
N LEU A 109 8.87 11.09 -0.47
CA LEU A 109 9.22 12.19 0.41
C LEU A 109 10.56 12.00 1.10
N ASP A 110 10.98 10.75 1.31
CA ASP A 110 12.25 10.40 1.93
C ASP A 110 13.42 10.48 0.95
N GLU A 111 13.18 10.54 -0.35
CA GLU A 111 14.23 10.58 -1.36
C GLU A 111 14.70 12.02 -1.61
N GLU A 112 15.96 12.30 -1.30
CA GLU A 112 16.55 13.64 -1.37
C GLU A 112 16.57 14.25 -2.79
N ASP A 113 16.66 13.39 -3.81
CA ASP A 113 16.69 13.81 -5.22
C ASP A 113 15.33 14.24 -5.77
N ILE A 114 14.25 14.00 -5.03
CA ILE A 114 12.90 14.38 -5.42
C ILE A 114 12.58 15.77 -4.87
N SER A 115 12.33 16.70 -5.77
CA SER A 115 12.02 18.09 -5.45
C SER A 115 10.55 18.37 -5.23
N GLU A 116 9.68 17.58 -5.85
CA GLU A 116 8.22 17.78 -5.81
C GLU A 116 7.48 16.48 -6.00
N VAL A 117 6.36 16.31 -5.27
CA VAL A 117 5.41 15.21 -5.43
C VAL A 117 4.04 15.80 -5.72
N MET A 118 3.41 15.35 -6.80
CA MET A 118 2.09 15.82 -7.23
C MET A 118 1.10 14.66 -7.22
N VAL A 119 0.03 14.81 -6.45
CA VAL A 119 -1.03 13.82 -6.34
C VAL A 119 -2.26 14.31 -7.11
N ASN A 120 -2.54 13.72 -8.26
CA ASN A 120 -3.69 14.01 -9.11
C ASN A 120 -4.78 12.96 -8.94
N GLY A 121 -5.13 12.65 -7.71
CA GLY A 121 -6.05 11.59 -7.38
C GLY A 121 -5.33 10.32 -6.90
N PRO A 122 -6.07 9.25 -6.55
CA PRO A 122 -5.49 8.07 -5.90
C PRO A 122 -4.59 7.25 -6.82
N PHE A 123 -4.77 7.33 -8.12
CA PHE A 123 -4.08 6.47 -9.09
C PHE A 123 -3.09 7.20 -10.00
N GLN A 124 -2.93 8.51 -9.83
CA GLN A 124 -1.98 9.32 -10.59
C GLN A 124 -1.12 10.15 -9.68
N ILE A 125 0.09 9.66 -9.40
CA ILE A 125 1.08 10.34 -8.59
C ILE A 125 2.31 10.58 -9.45
N TYR A 126 2.67 11.85 -9.61
CA TYR A 126 3.88 12.27 -10.31
C TYR A 126 4.90 12.78 -9.31
N TYR A 127 6.15 12.68 -9.68
CA TYR A 127 7.23 13.33 -8.93
C TYR A 127 8.26 13.94 -9.87
N GLU A 128 8.90 15.00 -9.39
CA GLU A 128 10.00 15.63 -10.12
C GLU A 128 11.32 15.19 -9.51
N LYS A 129 12.17 14.61 -10.35
CA LYS A 129 13.51 14.16 -9.99
C LYS A 129 14.51 14.68 -10.99
N LYS A 130 15.50 15.46 -10.53
CA LYS A 130 16.54 16.05 -11.38
C LYS A 130 15.98 16.81 -12.59
N GLY A 131 14.93 17.60 -12.36
CA GLY A 131 14.27 18.41 -13.36
C GLY A 131 13.35 17.65 -14.31
N LYS A 132 13.11 16.36 -14.09
CA LYS A 132 12.23 15.52 -14.93
C LYS A 132 10.98 15.13 -14.15
N LEU A 133 9.83 15.29 -14.81
CA LEU A 133 8.55 14.83 -14.31
C LEU A 133 8.35 13.36 -14.65
N ILE A 134 8.14 12.53 -13.64
CA ILE A 134 8.01 11.08 -13.77
C ILE A 134 6.69 10.63 -13.16
N LEU A 135 5.96 9.76 -13.89
CA LEU A 135 4.79 9.08 -13.35
C LEU A 135 5.24 7.94 -12.44
N SER A 136 4.80 7.97 -11.19
CA SER A 136 5.09 6.93 -10.21
C SER A 136 4.20 5.70 -10.38
N ASP A 137 4.71 4.53 -10.01
CA ASP A 137 3.91 3.30 -9.88
C ASP A 137 3.10 3.26 -8.57
N ILE A 138 3.35 4.19 -7.68
CA ILE A 138 2.69 4.30 -6.38
C ILE A 138 1.23 4.73 -6.57
N LYS A 139 0.33 4.11 -5.81
CA LYS A 139 -1.11 4.41 -5.82
C LYS A 139 -1.65 4.42 -4.40
N PHE A 140 -2.62 5.30 -4.16
CA PHE A 140 -3.48 5.22 -2.99
C PHE A 140 -4.60 4.20 -3.22
N LYS A 141 -5.24 3.77 -2.16
CA LYS A 141 -6.36 2.82 -2.22
C LYS A 141 -7.60 3.45 -2.90
N ASP A 142 -7.95 4.66 -2.48
CA ASP A 142 -9.12 5.42 -2.94
C ASP A 142 -8.96 6.92 -2.60
N ASN A 143 -9.98 7.70 -2.91
CA ASN A 143 -10.01 9.13 -2.59
C ASN A 143 -9.99 9.41 -1.08
N ASP A 144 -10.65 8.59 -0.28
CA ASP A 144 -10.68 8.76 1.18
C ASP A 144 -9.28 8.56 1.77
N HIS A 145 -8.49 7.62 1.23
CA HIS A 145 -7.10 7.43 1.61
C HIS A 145 -6.25 8.68 1.30
N VAL A 146 -6.42 9.25 0.10
CA VAL A 146 -5.75 10.51 -0.27
C VAL A 146 -6.12 11.63 0.72
N MET A 147 -7.40 11.78 1.03
CA MET A 147 -7.88 12.83 1.94
C MET A 147 -7.31 12.68 3.35
N ARG A 148 -7.24 11.47 3.88
CA ARG A 148 -6.62 11.21 5.19
C ARG A 148 -5.15 11.66 5.24
N ILE A 149 -4.41 11.40 4.16
CA ILE A 149 -3.00 11.80 4.07
C ILE A 149 -2.87 13.31 3.92
N ILE A 150 -3.71 13.96 3.12
CA ILE A 150 -3.75 15.41 2.99
C ILE A 150 -4.02 16.08 4.36
N GLU A 151 -5.02 15.59 5.07
CA GLU A 151 -5.33 16.10 6.42
C GLU A 151 -4.14 15.98 7.37
N ARG A 152 -3.41 14.86 7.31
CA ARG A 152 -2.21 14.66 8.12
C ARG A 152 -1.07 15.62 7.75
N ILE A 153 -0.94 15.96 6.47
CA ILE A 153 0.05 16.94 5.99
C ILE A 153 -0.29 18.35 6.48
N VAL A 154 -1.57 18.74 6.40
CA VAL A 154 -1.98 20.10 6.72
C VAL A 154 -2.27 20.35 8.19
N ALA A 155 -2.58 19.32 8.98
CA ALA A 155 -2.90 19.45 10.39
C ALA A 155 -1.81 20.16 11.21
N PRO A 156 -0.50 19.85 11.06
CA PRO A 156 0.57 20.54 11.78
C PRO A 156 0.71 22.03 11.41
N ILE A 157 0.14 22.45 10.28
CA ILE A 157 0.16 23.83 9.82
C ILE A 157 -1.03 24.62 10.39
N GLY A 158 -1.91 23.98 11.16
CA GLY A 158 -3.04 24.62 11.83
C GLY A 158 -4.25 24.89 10.96
N ARG A 159 -4.43 24.09 9.91
CA ARG A 159 -5.56 24.28 8.99
C ARG A 159 -6.30 23.00 8.67
#